data_5ea90373eaa33ceb49e6c2cdd9dfda34
#
_entry.id   5ea90373eaa33ceb49e6c2cdd9dfda34
#
_cell.length_a   1.000
_cell.length_b   1.000
_cell.length_c   1.000
_cell.angle_alpha   90.00
_cell.angle_beta   90.00
_cell.angle_gamma   90.00
#
_symmetry.space_group_name_H-M   'P 1'
#
loop_
_entity.id
_entity.type
_entity.pdbx_description
1 polymer ?
#
loop_
_entity_poly.entity_id
_entity_poly.type
_entity_poly.pdbx_seq_one_letter_code
_entity_poly.pdbx_strand_id
1 'polypeptide(L)'
;INEKGQPYYGTVIMLSNHTPFSDVDKYGDFPVDIKEEAKDENGNVIINEETGEPEMISYPYMEGTKLGNYFKSVHYADAALGEFLTALEEEGLMENTVIVLYGDHDARLPKADFSRLFNYDKETDGLISEDDPNFVKVDSYQYELLRKVPFLIYSKETKESLHKEITTVMGMYDVMPTLGNMFGFYNKYQLGKDIFNTTDDNIVVFPNGNWMTNKVYYNTQKGEYLTLKEEEVISDEYISNCQEYAEDLLNVSNSLIVFDLIKKEEDRINSESDYIEEKVAE
;
A
#
# COMPACT_ATOMS: atom_id res chain seq x y z
N ILE A 1 -14.71 17.35 19.38
CA ILE A 1 -14.16 17.73 18.07
C ILE A 1 -15.08 18.73 17.37
N ASN A 2 -16.39 18.63 17.46
CA ASN A 2 -17.31 19.51 16.73
C ASN A 2 -18.25 20.32 17.65
N GLU A 3 -17.70 21.19 18.48
CA GLU A 3 -18.49 22.07 19.36
C GLU A 3 -19.33 23.11 18.59
N LYS A 4 -19.03 23.35 17.30
CA LYS A 4 -19.66 24.41 16.49
C LYS A 4 -20.59 23.90 15.39
N GLY A 5 -20.82 22.59 15.26
CA GLY A 5 -21.64 22.02 14.18
C GLY A 5 -21.06 22.26 12.77
N GLN A 6 -19.77 22.55 12.65
CA GLN A 6 -19.09 22.75 11.36
C GLN A 6 -18.46 21.43 10.89
N PRO A 7 -18.42 21.18 9.59
CA PRO A 7 -17.63 20.08 9.05
C PRO A 7 -16.16 20.19 9.49
N TYR A 8 -15.52 19.06 9.75
CA TYR A 8 -14.09 19.02 10.07
C TYR A 8 -13.36 18.07 9.14
N TYR A 9 -12.11 18.32 8.94
CA TYR A 9 -11.16 17.42 8.29
C TYR A 9 -10.09 17.04 9.31
N GLY A 10 -9.85 15.74 9.45
CA GLY A 10 -8.84 15.21 10.36
C GLY A 10 -7.91 14.24 9.63
N THR A 11 -6.63 14.39 9.81
CA THR A 11 -5.62 13.43 9.35
C THR A 11 -4.97 12.77 10.55
N VAL A 12 -4.99 11.44 10.59
CA VAL A 12 -4.33 10.64 11.61
C VAL A 12 -3.24 9.81 10.94
N ILE A 13 -1.99 10.00 11.36
CA ILE A 13 -0.85 9.22 10.87
C ILE A 13 -0.54 8.15 11.91
N MET A 14 -0.67 6.88 11.52
CA MET A 14 -0.36 5.73 12.37
C MET A 14 1.13 5.42 12.25
N LEU A 15 1.86 5.55 13.37
CA LEU A 15 3.31 5.37 13.39
C LEU A 15 3.77 4.00 13.89
N SER A 16 2.91 3.21 14.55
CA SER A 16 3.28 1.94 15.16
C SER A 16 3.79 0.90 14.18
N ASN A 17 3.30 0.92 12.95
CA ASN A 17 3.71 0.02 11.86
C ASN A 17 4.74 0.65 10.91
N HIS A 18 5.44 1.71 11.34
CA HIS A 18 6.55 2.29 10.58
C HIS A 18 7.89 1.61 10.95
N THR A 19 8.78 1.42 9.97
CA THR A 19 10.14 0.90 10.19
C THR A 19 10.88 1.73 11.26
N PRO A 20 11.69 1.13 12.15
CA PRO A 20 12.32 -0.20 12.06
C PRO A 20 11.54 -1.37 12.70
N PHE A 21 10.32 -1.20 13.18
CA PHE A 21 9.49 -2.21 13.85
C PHE A 21 10.15 -2.77 15.13
N SER A 22 10.72 -1.89 15.93
CA SER A 22 11.53 -2.26 17.10
C SER A 22 10.74 -2.37 18.41
N ASP A 23 9.52 -1.87 18.43
CA ASP A 23 8.71 -1.77 19.65
C ASP A 23 7.89 -3.05 19.92
N VAL A 24 8.53 -4.22 19.73
CA VAL A 24 7.86 -5.53 19.81
C VAL A 24 7.13 -5.76 21.13
N ASP A 25 7.65 -5.26 22.24
CA ASP A 25 7.01 -5.37 23.56
C ASP A 25 5.65 -4.65 23.64
N LYS A 26 5.41 -3.66 22.77
CA LYS A 26 4.15 -2.92 22.68
C LYS A 26 3.13 -3.57 21.76
N TYR A 27 3.60 -4.39 20.81
CA TYR A 27 2.71 -4.97 19.79
C TYR A 27 1.84 -6.10 20.31
N GLY A 28 2.15 -6.62 21.52
CA GLY A 28 1.42 -7.75 22.13
C GLY A 28 1.77 -9.10 21.51
N ASP A 29 1.06 -10.12 21.99
CA ASP A 29 1.28 -11.50 21.55
C ASP A 29 0.54 -11.78 20.25
N PHE A 30 1.22 -11.54 19.13
CA PHE A 30 0.79 -11.99 17.81
C PHE A 30 1.77 -13.04 17.32
N PRO A 31 1.37 -14.34 17.26
CA PRO A 31 2.28 -15.40 16.88
C PRO A 31 2.64 -15.31 15.40
N VAL A 32 3.94 -15.39 15.11
CA VAL A 32 4.50 -15.45 13.75
C VAL A 32 5.40 -16.68 13.59
N ASP A 33 5.27 -17.62 14.51
CA ASP A 33 5.81 -18.98 14.47
C ASP A 33 4.83 -19.94 13.77
N ILE A 34 5.32 -21.12 13.40
CA ILE A 34 4.47 -22.23 12.95
C ILE A 34 4.38 -23.24 14.09
N LYS A 35 3.18 -23.68 14.44
CA LYS A 35 2.95 -24.71 15.44
C LYS A 35 2.32 -25.94 14.81
N GLU A 36 2.87 -27.11 15.12
CA GLU A 36 2.35 -28.41 14.67
C GLU A 36 2.20 -29.33 15.88
N GLU A 37 1.19 -30.21 15.84
CA GLU A 37 1.04 -31.24 16.85
C GLU A 37 2.19 -32.23 16.79
N ALA A 38 2.83 -32.51 17.92
CA ALA A 38 3.85 -33.55 18.02
C ALA A 38 3.24 -34.92 17.78
N LYS A 39 3.96 -35.75 17.00
CA LYS A 39 3.52 -37.12 16.68
C LYS A 39 4.58 -38.14 17.05
N ASP A 40 4.12 -39.30 17.49
CA ASP A 40 4.98 -40.44 17.74
C ASP A 40 5.47 -41.10 16.43
N GLU A 41 6.30 -42.15 16.54
CA GLU A 41 6.84 -42.89 15.40
C GLU A 41 5.75 -43.59 14.56
N ASN A 42 4.53 -43.73 15.12
CA ASN A 42 3.37 -44.33 14.42
C ASN A 42 2.43 -43.28 13.81
N GLY A 43 2.75 -41.96 14.01
CA GLY A 43 1.97 -40.85 13.52
C GLY A 43 0.80 -40.44 14.42
N ASN A 44 0.69 -40.98 15.64
CA ASN A 44 -0.33 -40.56 16.62
C ASN A 44 0.10 -39.27 17.30
N VAL A 45 -0.88 -38.41 17.58
CA VAL A 45 -0.65 -37.16 18.32
C VAL A 45 -0.22 -37.50 19.75
N ILE A 46 0.86 -36.89 20.22
CA ILE A 46 1.35 -36.99 21.60
C ILE A 46 0.52 -36.04 22.46
N ILE A 47 -0.09 -36.58 23.51
CA ILE A 47 -0.90 -35.83 24.46
C ILE A 47 -0.07 -35.56 25.73
N ASN A 48 -0.02 -34.33 26.16
CA ASN A 48 0.58 -33.94 27.41
C ASN A 48 -0.27 -34.50 28.56
N GLU A 49 0.33 -35.36 29.43
CA GLU A 49 -0.37 -36.07 30.47
C GLU A 49 -0.91 -35.13 31.57
N GLU A 50 -0.32 -33.95 31.77
CA GLU A 50 -0.71 -33.01 32.80
C GLU A 50 -1.88 -32.12 32.37
N THR A 51 -1.91 -31.70 31.06
CA THR A 51 -2.90 -30.77 30.55
C THR A 51 -4.03 -31.46 29.78
N GLY A 52 -3.80 -32.68 29.26
CA GLY A 52 -4.72 -33.38 28.38
C GLY A 52 -4.77 -32.82 26.94
N GLU A 53 -3.93 -31.84 26.61
CA GLU A 53 -3.85 -31.18 25.31
C GLU A 53 -2.73 -31.77 24.48
N PRO A 54 -2.78 -31.66 23.12
CA PRO A 54 -1.68 -32.03 22.25
C PRO A 54 -0.37 -31.30 22.61
N GLU A 55 0.73 -32.03 22.61
CA GLU A 55 2.05 -31.39 22.62
C GLU A 55 2.31 -30.68 21.32
N MET A 56 2.83 -29.45 21.37
CA MET A 56 3.08 -28.62 20.18
C MET A 56 4.57 -28.46 19.95
N ILE A 57 4.99 -28.66 18.69
CA ILE A 57 6.32 -28.29 18.20
C ILE A 57 6.19 -26.90 17.61
N SER A 58 7.03 -25.96 18.05
CA SER A 58 7.08 -24.61 17.51
C SER A 58 8.32 -24.46 16.62
N TYR A 59 8.11 -23.92 15.43
CA TYR A 59 9.16 -23.57 14.47
C TYR A 59 9.23 -22.05 14.38
N PRO A 60 10.42 -21.44 14.43
CA PRO A 60 10.56 -19.99 14.50
C PRO A 60 9.91 -19.22 13.37
N TYR A 61 9.91 -19.75 12.15
CA TYR A 61 9.37 -19.13 10.94
C TYR A 61 9.75 -17.63 10.82
N MET A 62 8.89 -16.71 11.27
CA MET A 62 9.12 -15.27 11.21
C MET A 62 9.56 -14.66 12.56
N GLU A 63 9.60 -15.45 13.64
CA GLU A 63 10.04 -14.94 14.94
C GLU A 63 11.45 -14.36 14.86
N GLY A 64 11.65 -13.18 15.48
CA GLY A 64 12.91 -12.46 15.49
C GLY A 64 13.34 -11.83 14.15
N THR A 65 12.53 -11.99 13.09
CA THR A 65 12.80 -11.34 11.80
C THR A 65 12.15 -9.96 11.70
N LYS A 66 12.69 -9.10 10.83
CA LYS A 66 12.10 -7.78 10.57
C LYS A 66 10.68 -7.90 10.00
N LEU A 67 10.44 -8.90 9.13
CA LEU A 67 9.11 -9.15 8.57
C LEU A 67 8.12 -9.62 9.64
N GLY A 68 8.55 -10.51 10.56
CA GLY A 68 7.71 -10.93 11.68
C GLY A 68 7.34 -9.75 12.60
N ASN A 69 8.32 -8.89 12.92
CA ASN A 69 8.06 -7.68 13.69
C ASN A 69 7.09 -6.73 12.97
N TYR A 70 7.18 -6.63 11.64
CA TYR A 70 6.21 -5.89 10.86
C TYR A 70 4.80 -6.47 10.99
N PHE A 71 4.62 -7.78 10.88
CA PHE A 71 3.30 -8.40 11.09
C PHE A 71 2.72 -8.12 12.47
N LYS A 72 3.54 -8.23 13.53
CA LYS A 72 3.13 -7.87 14.90
C LYS A 72 2.70 -6.40 14.98
N SER A 73 3.45 -5.49 14.35
CA SER A 73 3.14 -4.07 14.35
C SER A 73 1.86 -3.73 13.58
N VAL A 74 1.59 -4.44 12.48
CA VAL A 74 0.36 -4.27 11.70
C VAL A 74 -0.84 -4.78 12.47
N HIS A 75 -0.74 -5.93 13.13
CA HIS A 75 -1.79 -6.45 14.01
C HIS A 75 -2.14 -5.45 15.13
N TYR A 76 -1.12 -4.86 15.78
CA TYR A 76 -1.33 -3.82 16.77
C TYR A 76 -2.02 -2.58 16.20
N ALA A 77 -1.60 -2.13 15.02
CA ALA A 77 -2.20 -0.98 14.34
C ALA A 77 -3.66 -1.24 13.94
N ASP A 78 -3.97 -2.46 13.48
CA ASP A 78 -5.32 -2.89 13.14
C ASP A 78 -6.25 -2.90 14.37
N ALA A 79 -5.77 -3.43 15.50
CA ALA A 79 -6.51 -3.39 16.76
C ALA A 79 -6.82 -1.95 17.21
N ALA A 80 -5.83 -1.05 17.14
CA ALA A 80 -6.02 0.36 17.47
C ALA A 80 -7.01 1.07 16.52
N LEU A 81 -6.99 0.72 15.23
CA LEU A 81 -7.97 1.19 14.26
C LEU A 81 -9.38 0.71 14.61
N GLY A 82 -9.52 -0.57 14.99
CA GLY A 82 -10.79 -1.13 15.44
C GLY A 82 -11.36 -0.40 16.64
N GLU A 83 -10.55 -0.08 17.65
CA GLU A 83 -10.95 0.72 18.81
C GLU A 83 -11.39 2.13 18.41
N PHE A 84 -10.67 2.76 17.51
CA PHE A 84 -11.02 4.09 17.00
C PHE A 84 -12.36 4.10 16.25
N LEU A 85 -12.60 3.11 15.38
CA LEU A 85 -13.87 2.99 14.65
C LEU A 85 -15.04 2.71 15.60
N THR A 86 -14.84 1.86 16.59
CA THR A 86 -15.84 1.58 17.64
C THR A 86 -16.19 2.86 18.41
N ALA A 87 -15.20 3.63 18.82
CA ALA A 87 -15.42 4.90 19.52
C ALA A 87 -16.21 5.91 18.67
N LEU A 88 -15.93 6.00 17.37
CA LEU A 88 -16.72 6.86 16.45
C LEU A 88 -18.18 6.41 16.37
N GLU A 89 -18.43 5.11 16.40
CA GLU A 89 -19.79 4.57 16.34
C GLU A 89 -20.54 4.83 17.66
N GLU A 90 -19.92 4.57 18.81
CA GLU A 90 -20.47 4.81 20.13
C GLU A 90 -20.81 6.29 20.39
N GLU A 91 -20.01 7.21 19.87
CA GLU A 91 -20.24 8.66 19.94
C GLU A 91 -21.26 9.16 18.89
N GLY A 92 -21.78 8.28 18.03
CA GLY A 92 -22.72 8.64 16.95
C GLY A 92 -22.13 9.49 15.84
N LEU A 93 -20.80 9.54 15.73
CA LEU A 93 -20.09 10.34 14.73
C LEU A 93 -20.02 9.65 13.37
N MET A 94 -20.12 8.32 13.35
CA MET A 94 -19.97 7.50 12.14
C MET A 94 -21.04 7.83 11.07
N GLU A 95 -22.24 8.26 11.46
CA GLU A 95 -23.35 8.53 10.55
C GLU A 95 -23.03 9.63 9.51
N ASN A 96 -22.20 10.60 9.90
CA ASN A 96 -21.85 11.76 9.06
C ASN A 96 -20.34 11.84 8.81
N THR A 97 -19.65 10.70 8.84
CA THR A 97 -18.18 10.64 8.66
C THR A 97 -17.85 9.81 7.43
N VAL A 98 -17.00 10.35 6.56
CA VAL A 98 -16.32 9.58 5.52
C VAL A 98 -14.93 9.26 6.03
N ILE A 99 -14.58 7.98 6.07
CA ILE A 99 -13.26 7.49 6.46
C ILE A 99 -12.51 7.11 5.20
N VAL A 100 -11.32 7.67 5.05
CA VAL A 100 -10.39 7.33 3.98
C VAL A 100 -9.14 6.74 4.63
N LEU A 101 -8.87 5.48 4.37
CA LEU A 101 -7.70 4.75 4.84
C LEU A 101 -6.81 4.41 3.66
N TYR A 102 -5.55 4.83 3.71
CA TYR A 102 -4.57 4.44 2.69
C TYR A 102 -3.16 4.40 3.28
N GLY A 103 -2.30 3.57 2.69
CA GLY A 103 -0.87 3.61 3.01
C GLY A 103 -0.18 4.73 2.24
N ASP A 104 0.62 5.54 2.93
CA ASP A 104 1.41 6.60 2.32
C ASP A 104 2.68 6.07 1.62
N HIS A 105 3.14 4.89 2.03
CA HIS A 105 4.21 4.12 1.40
C HIS A 105 4.20 2.65 1.88
N ASP A 106 4.95 1.80 1.21
CA ASP A 106 5.18 0.42 1.63
C ASP A 106 6.04 0.32 2.89
N ALA A 107 6.05 -0.85 3.52
CA ALA A 107 6.81 -1.13 4.75
C ALA A 107 8.35 -1.05 4.59
N ARG A 108 8.87 -0.81 3.38
CA ARG A 108 10.31 -0.74 3.07
C ARG A 108 11.09 -1.97 3.53
N LEU A 109 10.48 -3.14 3.36
CA LEU A 109 11.09 -4.41 3.65
C LEU A 109 11.98 -4.83 2.49
N PRO A 110 13.19 -5.36 2.73
CA PRO A 110 14.04 -5.87 1.67
C PRO A 110 13.45 -7.14 1.05
N LYS A 111 13.75 -7.35 -0.22
CA LYS A 111 13.28 -8.51 -0.99
C LYS A 111 13.62 -9.85 -0.31
N ALA A 112 14.77 -9.92 0.36
CA ALA A 112 15.21 -11.12 1.08
C ALA A 112 14.26 -11.54 2.21
N ASP A 113 13.62 -10.58 2.90
CA ASP A 113 12.66 -10.90 3.97
C ASP A 113 11.45 -11.63 3.41
N PHE A 114 10.98 -11.25 2.21
CA PHE A 114 9.88 -11.94 1.53
C PHE A 114 10.27 -13.34 1.03
N SER A 115 11.55 -13.59 0.72
CA SER A 115 12.01 -14.94 0.36
C SER A 115 11.75 -15.92 1.50
N ARG A 116 12.01 -15.54 2.76
CA ARG A 116 11.72 -16.39 3.92
C ARG A 116 10.21 -16.67 4.07
N LEU A 117 9.36 -15.69 3.78
CA LEU A 117 7.90 -15.87 3.83
C LEU A 117 7.42 -17.04 2.97
N PHE A 118 8.02 -17.21 1.77
CA PHE A 118 7.58 -18.21 0.80
C PHE A 118 8.39 -19.51 0.82
N ASN A 119 9.62 -19.46 1.31
CA ASN A 119 10.61 -20.54 1.13
C ASN A 119 11.14 -21.05 2.47
N TYR A 120 10.42 -20.89 3.55
CA TYR A 120 10.88 -21.34 4.86
C TYR A 120 10.97 -22.87 4.90
N ASP A 121 12.13 -23.35 5.36
CA ASP A 121 12.38 -24.74 5.67
C ASP A 121 12.42 -24.94 7.19
N LYS A 122 11.41 -25.59 7.72
CA LYS A 122 11.26 -25.84 9.16
C LYS A 122 12.30 -26.82 9.72
N GLU A 123 12.85 -27.72 8.90
CA GLU A 123 13.82 -28.72 9.35
C GLU A 123 15.20 -28.11 9.60
N THR A 124 15.56 -27.06 8.84
CA THR A 124 16.85 -26.38 8.93
C THR A 124 16.77 -25.00 9.58
N ASP A 125 15.57 -24.50 9.88
CA ASP A 125 15.27 -23.11 10.22
C ASP A 125 15.86 -22.11 9.18
N GLY A 126 15.88 -22.54 7.92
CA GLY A 126 16.49 -21.83 6.80
C GLY A 126 15.51 -21.59 5.64
N LEU A 127 16.07 -21.61 4.45
CA LEU A 127 15.30 -21.58 3.20
C LEU A 127 15.49 -22.91 2.47
N ILE A 128 14.43 -23.37 1.79
CA ILE A 128 14.55 -24.48 0.82
C ILE A 128 15.51 -24.07 -0.29
N SER A 129 16.12 -25.06 -0.95
CA SER A 129 17.08 -24.84 -2.04
C SER A 129 16.43 -24.08 -3.20
N GLU A 130 17.18 -23.19 -3.85
CA GLU A 130 16.72 -22.54 -5.10
C GLU A 130 16.47 -23.55 -6.25
N ASP A 131 17.04 -24.76 -6.16
CA ASP A 131 16.80 -25.83 -7.12
C ASP A 131 15.56 -26.67 -6.77
N ASP A 132 14.90 -26.42 -5.62
CA ASP A 132 13.68 -27.12 -5.25
C ASP A 132 12.52 -26.63 -6.16
N PRO A 133 11.72 -27.55 -6.73
CA PRO A 133 10.60 -27.17 -7.60
C PRO A 133 9.52 -26.32 -6.90
N ASN A 134 9.47 -26.30 -5.56
CA ASN A 134 8.56 -25.48 -4.78
C ASN A 134 9.17 -24.11 -4.42
N PHE A 135 10.43 -23.83 -4.79
CA PHE A 135 11.06 -22.57 -4.49
C PHE A 135 10.35 -21.40 -5.21
N VAL A 136 9.85 -20.44 -4.45
CA VAL A 136 9.23 -19.23 -4.96
C VAL A 136 10.29 -18.14 -5.12
N LYS A 137 10.65 -17.87 -6.37
CA LYS A 137 11.57 -16.78 -6.67
C LYS A 137 10.83 -15.45 -6.66
N VAL A 138 11.10 -14.62 -5.66
CA VAL A 138 10.59 -13.25 -5.61
C VAL A 138 11.31 -12.40 -6.66
N ASP A 139 10.75 -12.28 -7.84
CA ASP A 139 11.27 -11.43 -8.92
C ASP A 139 10.92 -9.94 -8.73
N SER A 140 11.16 -9.10 -9.74
CA SER A 140 10.87 -7.67 -9.65
C SER A 140 9.38 -7.39 -9.61
N TYR A 141 8.60 -8.10 -10.39
CA TYR A 141 7.15 -7.92 -10.43
C TYR A 141 6.49 -8.37 -9.13
N GLN A 142 6.85 -9.57 -8.64
CA GLN A 142 6.34 -10.05 -7.35
C GLN A 142 6.70 -9.11 -6.21
N TYR A 143 7.92 -8.56 -6.22
CA TYR A 143 8.32 -7.59 -5.20
C TYR A 143 7.48 -6.31 -5.25
N GLU A 144 7.13 -5.79 -6.44
CA GLU A 144 6.22 -4.64 -6.54
C GLU A 144 4.82 -4.99 -6.00
N LEU A 145 4.32 -6.20 -6.25
CA LEU A 145 3.03 -6.64 -5.70
C LEU A 145 3.02 -6.73 -4.17
N LEU A 146 4.15 -7.15 -3.57
CA LEU A 146 4.31 -7.23 -2.11
C LEU A 146 4.42 -5.83 -1.45
N ARG A 147 4.61 -4.79 -2.24
CA ARG A 147 4.68 -3.40 -1.80
C ARG A 147 3.36 -2.65 -1.94
N LYS A 148 2.30 -3.33 -2.33
CA LYS A 148 0.96 -2.73 -2.37
C LYS A 148 0.55 -2.22 -0.99
N VAL A 149 -0.16 -1.10 -1.01
CA VAL A 149 -0.78 -0.53 0.18
C VAL A 149 -2.31 -0.52 0.02
N PRO A 150 -3.08 -0.60 1.11
CA PRO A 150 -4.53 -0.48 1.04
C PRO A 150 -4.94 0.93 0.64
N PHE A 151 -6.07 1.03 -0.07
CA PHE A 151 -6.84 2.25 -0.24
C PHE A 151 -8.32 1.91 -0.10
N LEU A 152 -8.93 2.40 0.97
CA LEU A 152 -10.30 2.10 1.36
C LEU A 152 -11.05 3.41 1.61
N ILE A 153 -12.27 3.51 1.13
CA ILE A 153 -13.18 4.63 1.39
C ILE A 153 -14.46 4.04 1.97
N TYR A 154 -14.83 4.52 3.15
CA TYR A 154 -16.02 4.07 3.86
C TYR A 154 -16.89 5.25 4.24
N SER A 155 -18.21 5.09 4.04
CA SER A 155 -19.26 5.98 4.57
C SER A 155 -20.48 5.15 4.90
N LYS A 156 -21.08 5.36 6.08
CA LYS A 156 -22.28 4.64 6.50
C LYS A 156 -23.51 5.00 5.67
N GLU A 157 -23.57 6.22 5.14
CA GLU A 157 -24.67 6.68 4.28
C GLU A 157 -24.58 6.16 2.85
N THR A 158 -23.50 5.50 2.47
CA THR A 158 -23.35 4.99 1.11
C THR A 158 -24.38 3.90 0.82
N LYS A 159 -25.11 4.07 -0.27
CA LYS A 159 -26.07 3.07 -0.76
C LYS A 159 -25.28 1.82 -1.19
N GLU A 160 -25.91 0.64 -1.09
CA GLU A 160 -25.33 -0.65 -1.52
C GLU A 160 -24.72 -0.60 -2.94
N SER A 161 -25.23 0.26 -3.82
CA SER A 161 -24.71 0.45 -5.18
C SER A 161 -23.27 0.98 -5.24
N LEU A 162 -22.72 1.47 -4.15
CA LEU A 162 -21.34 1.96 -4.04
C LEU A 162 -20.38 0.95 -3.40
N HIS A 163 -20.87 -0.20 -2.94
CA HIS A 163 -20.01 -1.30 -2.53
C HIS A 163 -19.29 -1.86 -3.76
N LYS A 164 -18.09 -1.37 -3.99
CA LYS A 164 -17.34 -1.67 -5.20
C LYS A 164 -15.87 -1.91 -4.88
N GLU A 165 -15.34 -3.00 -5.39
CA GLU A 165 -13.91 -3.21 -5.51
C GLU A 165 -13.44 -2.66 -6.86
N ILE A 166 -12.38 -1.83 -6.85
CA ILE A 166 -11.75 -1.31 -8.06
C ILE A 166 -10.44 -2.04 -8.25
N THR A 167 -10.35 -2.81 -9.32
CA THR A 167 -9.19 -3.64 -9.65
C THR A 167 -8.24 -2.98 -10.66
N THR A 168 -8.59 -1.80 -11.15
CA THR A 168 -7.70 -1.00 -11.98
C THR A 168 -6.45 -0.62 -11.19
N VAL A 169 -5.27 -0.80 -11.79
CA VAL A 169 -4.03 -0.37 -11.15
C VAL A 169 -4.05 1.12 -10.87
N MET A 170 -3.59 1.50 -9.67
CA MET A 170 -3.46 2.90 -9.28
C MET A 170 -2.19 3.13 -8.47
N GLY A 171 -1.63 4.31 -8.59
CA GLY A 171 -0.56 4.79 -7.73
C GLY A 171 -1.09 5.62 -6.56
N MET A 172 -0.28 5.84 -5.51
CA MET A 172 -0.69 6.68 -4.39
C MET A 172 -0.96 8.13 -4.79
N TYR A 173 -0.36 8.59 -5.89
CA TYR A 173 -0.62 9.92 -6.46
C TYR A 173 -2.02 10.06 -7.09
N ASP A 174 -2.74 8.95 -7.29
CA ASP A 174 -4.14 8.94 -7.75
C ASP A 174 -5.16 9.18 -6.62
N VAL A 175 -4.71 9.10 -5.34
CA VAL A 175 -5.58 9.36 -4.17
C VAL A 175 -6.10 10.80 -4.18
N MET A 176 -5.23 11.78 -4.43
CA MET A 176 -5.59 13.19 -4.42
C MET A 176 -6.69 13.53 -5.43
N PRO A 177 -6.57 13.23 -6.73
CA PRO A 177 -7.62 13.51 -7.70
C PRO A 177 -8.90 12.68 -7.46
N THR A 178 -8.79 11.48 -6.92
CA THR A 178 -9.95 10.65 -6.55
C THR A 178 -10.78 11.33 -5.45
N LEU A 179 -10.13 11.77 -4.37
CA LEU A 179 -10.78 12.53 -3.30
C LEU A 179 -11.27 13.90 -3.79
N GLY A 180 -10.51 14.53 -4.68
CA GLY A 180 -10.89 15.79 -5.31
C GLY A 180 -12.23 15.70 -6.03
N ASN A 181 -12.46 14.65 -6.82
CA ASN A 181 -13.73 14.38 -7.45
C ASN A 181 -14.85 14.12 -6.44
N MET A 182 -14.58 13.32 -5.40
CA MET A 182 -15.57 13.00 -4.37
C MET A 182 -16.02 14.21 -3.56
N PHE A 183 -15.10 15.10 -3.22
CA PHE A 183 -15.36 16.23 -2.32
C PHE A 183 -15.45 17.59 -3.02
N GLY A 184 -15.35 17.62 -4.34
CA GLY A 184 -15.53 18.83 -5.14
C GLY A 184 -14.36 19.82 -5.05
N PHE A 185 -13.14 19.36 -4.90
CA PHE A 185 -11.95 20.19 -4.96
C PHE A 185 -10.99 19.74 -6.07
N TYR A 186 -10.13 20.64 -6.50
CA TYR A 186 -9.14 20.37 -7.56
C TYR A 186 -7.77 20.98 -7.17
N ASN A 187 -6.74 20.15 -7.27
CA ASN A 187 -5.36 20.62 -7.15
C ASN A 187 -4.71 20.67 -8.54
N LYS A 188 -4.40 21.89 -9.02
CA LYS A 188 -3.79 22.09 -10.36
C LYS A 188 -2.42 21.45 -10.54
N TYR A 189 -1.76 21.05 -9.47
CA TYR A 189 -0.43 20.43 -9.49
C TYR A 189 -0.48 18.90 -9.33
N GLN A 190 -1.67 18.30 -9.27
CA GLN A 190 -1.80 16.85 -9.17
C GLN A 190 -1.31 16.15 -10.46
N LEU A 191 -0.59 15.05 -10.30
CA LEU A 191 -0.08 14.23 -11.41
C LEU A 191 -0.93 12.99 -11.68
N GLY A 192 -1.74 12.58 -10.71
CA GLY A 192 -2.58 11.40 -10.77
C GLY A 192 -3.89 11.61 -11.50
N LYS A 193 -4.67 10.56 -11.54
CA LYS A 193 -6.00 10.49 -12.16
C LYS A 193 -7.04 10.06 -11.13
N ASP A 194 -8.29 10.49 -11.31
CA ASP A 194 -9.41 9.99 -10.55
C ASP A 194 -9.71 8.53 -10.92
N ILE A 195 -9.54 7.62 -9.96
CA ILE A 195 -9.68 6.18 -10.20
C ILE A 195 -11.10 5.75 -10.57
N PHE A 196 -12.12 6.51 -10.22
CA PHE A 196 -13.50 6.24 -10.62
C PHE A 196 -13.75 6.51 -12.10
N ASN A 197 -12.88 7.29 -12.74
CA ASN A 197 -12.97 7.68 -14.15
C ASN A 197 -11.82 7.11 -14.99
N THR A 198 -11.00 6.21 -14.46
CA THR A 198 -9.96 5.51 -15.22
C THR A 198 -10.48 4.23 -15.85
N THR A 199 -9.71 3.72 -16.81
CA THR A 199 -9.94 2.43 -17.49
C THR A 199 -8.83 1.44 -17.15
N ASP A 200 -8.93 0.22 -17.66
CA ASP A 200 -7.89 -0.81 -17.55
C ASP A 200 -6.52 -0.40 -18.16
N ASP A 201 -6.49 0.69 -18.93
CA ASP A 201 -5.27 1.26 -19.49
C ASP A 201 -4.63 2.33 -18.58
N ASN A 202 -5.07 2.47 -17.32
CA ASN A 202 -4.38 3.32 -16.37
C ASN A 202 -2.93 2.83 -16.16
N ILE A 203 -2.00 3.77 -16.13
CA ILE A 203 -0.57 3.47 -15.97
C ILE A 203 -0.12 3.93 -14.60
N VAL A 204 0.47 3.02 -13.84
CA VAL A 204 1.20 3.34 -12.61
C VAL A 204 2.68 3.39 -12.91
N VAL A 205 3.33 4.48 -12.55
CA VAL A 205 4.76 4.71 -12.78
C VAL A 205 5.49 4.70 -11.44
N PHE A 206 6.55 3.88 -11.37
CA PHE A 206 7.38 3.76 -10.17
C PHE A 206 8.59 4.70 -10.25
N PRO A 207 9.14 5.13 -9.10
CA PRO A 207 10.29 6.05 -9.07
C PRO A 207 11.54 5.56 -9.78
N ASN A 208 11.68 4.24 -9.97
CA ASN A 208 12.80 3.61 -10.69
C ASN A 208 12.59 3.56 -12.21
N GLY A 209 11.50 4.13 -12.71
CA GLY A 209 11.14 4.13 -14.13
C GLY A 209 10.33 2.90 -14.58
N ASN A 210 10.17 1.88 -13.76
CA ASN A 210 9.26 0.79 -14.06
C ASN A 210 7.83 1.33 -14.13
N TRP A 211 6.98 0.64 -14.87
CA TRP A 211 5.57 1.00 -14.94
C TRP A 211 4.68 -0.24 -15.07
N MET A 212 3.42 -0.06 -14.75
CA MET A 212 2.44 -1.14 -14.80
C MET A 212 1.07 -0.63 -15.25
N THR A 213 0.39 -1.45 -16.03
CA THR A 213 -1.05 -1.35 -16.34
C THR A 213 -1.73 -2.64 -15.88
N ASN A 214 -3.03 -2.77 -16.06
CA ASN A 214 -3.71 -4.06 -15.84
C ASN A 214 -3.28 -5.16 -16.83
N LYS A 215 -2.51 -4.81 -17.87
CA LYS A 215 -2.09 -5.73 -18.96
C LYS A 215 -0.62 -6.11 -18.88
N VAL A 216 0.23 -5.18 -18.45
CA VAL A 216 1.68 -5.29 -18.56
C VAL A 216 2.36 -4.74 -17.31
N TYR A 217 3.40 -5.43 -16.85
CA TYR A 217 4.45 -4.87 -16.02
C TYR A 217 5.72 -4.72 -16.84
N TYR A 218 6.29 -3.52 -16.89
CA TYR A 218 7.51 -3.21 -17.64
C TYR A 218 8.67 -2.92 -16.69
N ASN A 219 9.79 -3.59 -16.92
CA ASN A 219 11.05 -3.35 -16.23
C ASN A 219 11.97 -2.50 -17.09
N THR A 220 12.04 -1.23 -16.81
CA THR A 220 12.81 -0.24 -17.60
C THR A 220 14.30 -0.54 -17.62
N GLN A 221 14.87 -1.03 -16.51
CA GLN A 221 16.30 -1.34 -16.46
C GLN A 221 16.69 -2.49 -17.40
N LYS A 222 15.79 -3.46 -17.57
CA LYS A 222 16.03 -4.62 -18.43
C LYS A 222 15.55 -4.41 -19.87
N GLY A 223 14.65 -3.46 -20.09
CA GLY A 223 13.94 -3.30 -21.37
C GLY A 223 12.99 -4.46 -21.69
N GLU A 224 12.45 -5.11 -20.65
CA GLU A 224 11.61 -6.32 -20.76
C GLU A 224 10.26 -6.08 -20.11
N TYR A 225 9.23 -6.77 -20.59
CA TYR A 225 7.92 -6.74 -19.99
C TYR A 225 7.37 -8.12 -19.69
N LEU A 226 6.45 -8.16 -18.73
CA LEU A 226 5.65 -9.33 -18.37
C LEU A 226 4.19 -9.03 -18.70
N THR A 227 3.56 -9.90 -19.48
CA THR A 227 2.11 -9.85 -19.75
C THR A 227 1.37 -10.38 -18.53
N LEU A 228 0.40 -9.63 -18.02
CA LEU A 228 -0.34 -9.93 -16.79
C LEU A 228 -1.68 -10.62 -17.06
N LYS A 229 -2.18 -10.56 -18.30
CA LYS A 229 -3.38 -11.26 -18.76
C LYS A 229 -2.98 -12.32 -19.77
N GLU A 230 -3.43 -13.54 -19.54
CA GLU A 230 -3.24 -14.64 -20.50
C GLU A 230 -3.93 -14.29 -21.82
N GLU A 231 -3.32 -14.73 -22.95
CA GLU A 231 -3.82 -14.58 -24.33
C GLU A 231 -3.94 -13.13 -24.85
N GLU A 232 -3.50 -12.11 -24.11
CA GLU A 232 -3.50 -10.73 -24.62
C GLU A 232 -2.24 -10.46 -25.46
N VAL A 233 -2.43 -10.07 -26.71
CA VAL A 233 -1.32 -9.68 -27.61
C VAL A 233 -1.00 -8.22 -27.37
N ILE A 234 0.19 -7.96 -26.84
CA ILE A 234 0.68 -6.61 -26.60
C ILE A 234 1.48 -6.13 -27.80
N SER A 235 1.08 -4.98 -28.37
CA SER A 235 1.79 -4.39 -29.50
C SER A 235 3.01 -3.57 -29.06
N ASP A 236 4.02 -3.48 -29.89
CA ASP A 236 5.19 -2.63 -29.66
C ASP A 236 4.79 -1.16 -29.52
N GLU A 237 3.76 -0.72 -30.25
CA GLU A 237 3.21 0.64 -30.14
C GLU A 237 2.63 0.90 -28.77
N TYR A 238 1.90 -0.07 -28.18
CA TYR A 238 1.36 0.05 -26.82
C TYR A 238 2.50 0.22 -25.81
N ILE A 239 3.54 -0.62 -25.88
CA ILE A 239 4.71 -0.53 -25.01
C ILE A 239 5.40 0.83 -25.15
N SER A 240 5.62 1.28 -26.40
CA SER A 240 6.27 2.57 -26.68
C SER A 240 5.48 3.76 -26.11
N ASN A 241 4.16 3.77 -26.29
CA ASN A 241 3.31 4.84 -25.78
C ASN A 241 3.28 4.88 -24.25
N CYS A 242 3.23 3.71 -23.61
CA CYS A 242 3.27 3.61 -22.14
C CYS A 242 4.63 4.04 -21.58
N GLN A 243 5.73 3.68 -22.26
CA GLN A 243 7.07 4.09 -21.86
C GLN A 243 7.26 5.61 -21.98
N GLU A 244 6.83 6.22 -23.08
CA GLU A 244 6.88 7.67 -23.28
C GLU A 244 6.07 8.40 -22.19
N TYR A 245 4.87 7.93 -21.90
CA TYR A 245 4.06 8.48 -20.80
C TYR A 245 4.77 8.39 -19.45
N ALA A 246 5.40 7.25 -19.15
CA ALA A 246 6.11 7.05 -17.90
C ALA A 246 7.32 7.98 -17.75
N GLU A 247 8.09 8.14 -18.82
CA GLU A 247 9.23 9.06 -18.88
C GLU A 247 8.79 10.52 -18.70
N ASP A 248 7.75 10.94 -19.40
CA ASP A 248 7.19 12.28 -19.30
C ASP A 248 6.69 12.58 -17.88
N LEU A 249 5.93 11.66 -17.27
CA LEU A 249 5.43 11.84 -15.92
C LEU A 249 6.57 12.00 -14.91
N LEU A 250 7.62 11.18 -15.00
CA LEU A 250 8.80 11.28 -14.15
C LEU A 250 9.58 12.57 -14.38
N ASN A 251 9.74 12.99 -15.64
CA ASN A 251 10.39 14.23 -15.98
C ASN A 251 9.65 15.45 -15.42
N VAL A 252 8.32 15.47 -15.52
CA VAL A 252 7.49 16.51 -14.91
C VAL A 252 7.62 16.50 -13.38
N SER A 253 7.48 15.35 -12.75
CA SER A 253 7.61 15.20 -11.30
C SER A 253 8.97 15.67 -10.79
N ASN A 254 10.05 15.22 -11.41
CA ASN A 254 11.41 15.62 -11.07
C ASN A 254 11.64 17.11 -11.28
N SER A 255 11.12 17.67 -12.37
CA SER A 255 11.25 19.10 -12.67
C SER A 255 10.53 19.97 -11.64
N LEU A 256 9.33 19.56 -11.21
CA LEU A 256 8.59 20.26 -10.16
C LEU A 256 9.41 20.37 -8.87
N ILE A 257 10.11 19.29 -8.50
CA ILE A 257 10.91 19.24 -7.27
C ILE A 257 12.24 19.97 -7.45
N VAL A 258 13.02 19.62 -8.48
CA VAL A 258 14.40 20.13 -8.68
C VAL A 258 14.43 21.63 -8.92
N PHE A 259 13.45 22.16 -9.64
CA PHE A 259 13.39 23.57 -9.99
C PHE A 259 12.43 24.39 -9.11
N ASP A 260 11.78 23.77 -8.12
CA ASP A 260 10.79 24.43 -7.25
C ASP A 260 9.73 25.18 -8.07
N LEU A 261 9.18 24.50 -9.07
CA LEU A 261 8.31 25.14 -10.05
C LEU A 261 6.97 25.57 -9.46
N ILE A 262 6.44 24.85 -8.45
CA ILE A 262 5.20 25.22 -7.77
C ILE A 262 5.36 26.58 -7.10
N LYS A 263 6.41 26.73 -6.28
CA LYS A 263 6.69 28.00 -5.61
C LYS A 263 6.91 29.15 -6.60
N LYS A 264 7.70 28.92 -7.65
CA LYS A 264 7.93 29.94 -8.68
C LYS A 264 6.66 30.41 -9.36
N GLU A 265 5.74 29.48 -9.63
CA GLU A 265 4.44 29.81 -10.22
C GLU A 265 3.55 30.58 -9.24
N GLU A 266 3.55 30.23 -7.96
CA GLU A 266 2.83 30.94 -6.91
C GLU A 266 3.38 32.37 -6.72
N ASP A 267 4.71 32.51 -6.67
CA ASP A 267 5.37 33.82 -6.57
C ASP A 267 5.02 34.70 -7.81
N ARG A 268 4.96 34.11 -9.01
CA ARG A 268 4.55 34.82 -10.23
C ARG A 268 3.10 35.31 -10.15
N ILE A 269 2.17 34.43 -9.75
CA ILE A 269 0.75 34.77 -9.62
C ILE A 269 0.54 35.87 -8.59
N ASN A 270 1.21 35.78 -7.43
CA ASN A 270 1.10 36.78 -6.38
C ASN A 270 1.63 38.16 -6.86
N SER A 271 2.77 38.19 -7.56
CA SER A 271 3.32 39.45 -8.09
C SER A 271 2.44 40.08 -9.17
N GLU A 272 1.77 39.28 -10.00
CA GLU A 272 0.79 39.78 -10.96
C GLU A 272 -0.48 40.31 -10.29
N SER A 273 -0.94 39.66 -9.23
CA SER A 273 -2.09 40.10 -8.44
C SER A 273 -1.81 41.45 -7.78
N ASP A 274 -0.64 41.61 -7.12
CA ASP A 274 -0.22 42.86 -6.48
C ASP A 274 -0.15 44.01 -7.49
N TYR A 275 0.39 43.75 -8.69
CA TYR A 275 0.46 44.72 -9.77
C TYR A 275 -0.92 45.16 -10.28
N ILE A 276 -1.89 44.24 -10.33
CA ILE A 276 -3.27 44.58 -10.75
C ILE A 276 -3.96 45.39 -9.67
N GLU A 277 -3.82 45.03 -8.40
CA GLU A 277 -4.40 45.79 -7.29
C GLU A 277 -3.86 47.21 -7.19
N GLU A 278 -2.55 47.42 -7.37
CA GLU A 278 -1.95 48.78 -7.44
C GLU A 278 -2.55 49.60 -8.57
N LYS A 279 -2.72 48.99 -9.78
CA LYS A 279 -3.29 49.73 -10.94
C LYS A 279 -4.80 50.01 -10.83
N VAL A 280 -5.53 49.28 -10.04
CA VAL A 280 -6.98 49.53 -9.80
C VAL A 280 -7.16 50.58 -8.71
N ALA A 281 -6.16 50.80 -7.87
CA ALA A 281 -6.18 51.82 -6.80
C ALA A 281 -5.73 53.20 -7.28
N GLU A 282 -5.11 53.35 -8.46
CA GLU A 282 -4.81 54.62 -9.14
C GLU A 282 -6.01 55.08 -10.02
#